data_b1f679d335040a7db5919dfd1a299ea2
#
_entry.id   b1f679d335040a7db5919dfd1a299ea2
#
_cell.length_a   1.000
_cell.length_b   1.000
_cell.length_c   1.000
_cell.angle_alpha   90.00
_cell.angle_beta   90.00
_cell.angle_gamma   90.00
#
_symmetry.space_group_name_H-M   'P 1'
#
loop_
_entity.id
_entity.type
_entity.pdbx_description
1 polymer ?
#
loop_
_entity_poly.entity_id
_entity_poly.type
_entity_poly.pdbx_seq_one_letter_code
_entity_poly.pdbx_strand_id
1 'polypeptide(L)'
;MIEWFTYDPAHPLLFTQFYFWAFFAIVYAGFALIMQRAGSSRARLHARNIYLMAASWFFYYKTSGIFLLILAFITISDFLIGQQIPRSKRPKLWLILSVCIDLSLLFYFKYAYFFTNIFNDVFGTNVQVFDIFAFIGNGFSHDGRFLVDRIILPVGISFYIFQVISYAADIYRGKIKPVTNLLDFGFYVSFFPQLVAGPIVRASEFVPQLYKPFFLTRRQFGIAVFWILNGLLKKIILSDYLAVNFIDRVFQSPMLFSGFENFFALLTYSMQVYADFSGYTDIAIGVALLMGFYLPKNFDSPYKSRNPQEFWRRWHQSLSRWLKGYVYIPLGGNRTLFGRPASKLLSSNFNSFLTMLIGGLWHGASWNFVIWGALNGVGMIINKCWRAMNEHLRYVLMLLLTVSMVVARQLTNSAYPLINMIEVWVLIVWAGTSIWYIGWLWGARTTNRFIAWVDNAWDVLQTFVFISFTRLFFRSASNLDPATANREAWATAKQMVNQIGCAWDNSIIWPFMQEYKYVVLLFVAGMIIHWLPDRFKRRYRLWFAAMPLPLIVLAAAAVVLLAYQFITADMQPFIYFQF
;
A
#
# COMPACT_ATOMS: atom_id res chain seq x y z
N MET A 1 -1.27 22.99 28.40
CA MET A 1 0.09 22.44 28.20
C MET A 1 0.14 20.92 28.37
N ILE A 2 -0.59 20.34 29.35
CA ILE A 2 -0.64 18.88 29.59
C ILE A 2 -1.32 18.15 28.44
N GLU A 3 -2.34 18.71 27.81
CA GLU A 3 -3.08 18.13 26.68
C GLU A 3 -2.20 17.81 25.44
N TRP A 4 -1.12 18.54 25.24
CA TRP A 4 -0.15 18.26 24.16
C TRP A 4 0.59 16.93 24.33
N PHE A 5 0.69 16.44 25.57
CA PHE A 5 1.37 15.20 25.90
C PHE A 5 0.41 14.01 26.08
N THR A 6 -0.90 14.26 26.21
CA THR A 6 -1.90 13.19 26.35
C THR A 6 -2.32 12.65 24.99
N TYR A 7 -2.66 11.36 24.95
CA TYR A 7 -3.25 10.73 23.76
C TYR A 7 -4.67 11.23 23.54
N ASP A 8 -4.96 11.63 22.31
CA ASP A 8 -6.30 11.97 21.86
C ASP A 8 -6.61 11.18 20.58
N PRO A 9 -7.55 10.24 20.59
CA PRO A 9 -7.89 9.43 19.42
C PRO A 9 -8.51 10.25 18.28
N ALA A 10 -9.12 11.42 18.58
CA ALA A 10 -9.69 12.31 17.57
C ALA A 10 -8.63 13.10 16.79
N HIS A 11 -7.44 13.28 17.39
CA HIS A 11 -6.37 14.08 16.79
C HIS A 11 -5.02 13.32 16.77
N PRO A 12 -4.92 12.21 16.01
CA PRO A 12 -3.67 11.47 15.85
C PRO A 12 -2.62 12.35 15.14
N LEU A 13 -1.35 12.14 15.45
CA LEU A 13 -0.25 12.91 14.85
C LEU A 13 0.01 12.46 13.40
N LEU A 14 -0.51 13.21 12.41
CA LEU A 14 -0.41 12.88 10.98
C LEU A 14 0.56 13.84 10.25
N PHE A 15 1.23 13.36 9.21
CA PHE A 15 2.17 14.14 8.38
C PHE A 15 1.54 15.36 7.69
N THR A 16 0.23 15.37 7.51
CA THR A 16 -0.53 16.48 6.92
C THR A 16 -0.87 17.59 7.92
N GLN A 17 -0.71 17.34 9.21
CA GLN A 17 -1.08 18.28 10.26
C GLN A 17 0.09 19.16 10.68
N PHE A 18 -0.20 20.42 11.03
CA PHE A 18 0.79 21.35 11.56
C PHE A 18 1.52 20.81 12.80
N TYR A 19 0.80 20.12 13.68
CA TYR A 19 1.36 19.55 14.92
C TYR A 19 2.50 18.55 14.65
N PHE A 20 2.42 17.78 13.55
CA PHE A 20 3.52 16.92 13.16
C PHE A 20 4.79 17.72 12.82
N TRP A 21 4.65 18.82 12.08
CA TRP A 21 5.81 19.63 11.69
C TRP A 21 6.42 20.36 12.87
N ALA A 22 5.62 20.81 13.84
CA ALA A 22 6.10 21.34 15.11
C ALA A 22 6.87 20.28 15.92
N PHE A 23 6.30 19.07 16.04
CA PHE A 23 6.99 17.92 16.63
C PHE A 23 8.30 17.62 15.91
N PHE A 24 8.28 17.52 14.57
CA PHE A 24 9.47 17.22 13.79
C PHE A 24 10.55 18.31 13.94
N ALA A 25 10.17 19.56 13.98
CA ALA A 25 11.12 20.67 14.21
C ALA A 25 11.85 20.53 15.56
N ILE A 26 11.13 20.20 16.63
CA ILE A 26 11.71 19.94 17.95
C ILE A 26 12.64 18.72 17.92
N VAL A 27 12.18 17.61 17.32
CA VAL A 27 12.98 16.39 17.18
C VAL A 27 14.24 16.64 16.35
N TYR A 28 14.12 17.39 15.24
CA TYR A 28 15.26 17.69 14.39
C TYR A 28 16.26 18.65 15.07
N ALA A 29 15.78 19.62 15.84
CA ALA A 29 16.66 20.49 16.62
C ALA A 29 17.47 19.71 17.67
N GLY A 30 16.81 18.84 18.45
CA GLY A 30 17.51 17.95 19.41
C GLY A 30 18.48 16.99 18.71
N PHE A 31 18.09 16.40 17.58
CA PHE A 31 18.97 15.59 16.75
C PHE A 31 20.20 16.39 16.28
N ALA A 32 20.02 17.61 15.78
CA ALA A 32 21.10 18.47 15.32
C ALA A 32 22.08 18.80 16.47
N LEU A 33 21.58 19.12 17.67
CA LEU A 33 22.40 19.37 18.85
C LEU A 33 23.26 18.17 19.23
N ILE A 34 22.72 16.94 19.16
CA ILE A 34 23.47 15.71 19.43
C ILE A 34 24.58 15.52 18.38
N MET A 35 24.32 15.87 17.12
CA MET A 35 25.23 15.61 16.00
C MET A 35 26.21 16.76 15.72
N GLN A 36 25.99 17.97 16.24
CA GLN A 36 26.84 19.17 15.99
C GLN A 36 28.27 19.06 16.53
N ARG A 37 28.48 18.31 17.61
CA ARG A 37 29.83 18.17 18.19
C ARG A 37 30.68 17.24 17.32
N ALA A 38 31.74 17.74 16.72
CA ALA A 38 32.62 17.04 15.80
C ALA A 38 33.12 15.68 16.34
N GLY A 39 33.04 14.65 15.49
CA GLY A 39 33.51 13.29 15.75
C GLY A 39 32.39 12.26 15.88
N SER A 40 32.45 11.21 15.07
CA SER A 40 31.54 10.05 15.05
C SER A 40 31.88 9.03 16.13
N SER A 41 31.92 9.44 17.41
CA SER A 41 32.15 8.46 18.47
C SER A 41 30.96 7.49 18.56
N ARG A 42 31.23 6.22 18.85
CA ARG A 42 30.20 5.18 19.04
C ARG A 42 29.15 5.59 20.07
N ALA A 43 29.55 6.29 21.12
CA ALA A 43 28.65 6.82 22.15
C ALA A 43 27.63 7.82 21.60
N ARG A 44 28.01 8.70 20.65
CA ARG A 44 27.06 9.64 20.03
C ARG A 44 26.07 8.97 19.10
N LEU A 45 26.51 7.97 18.35
CA LEU A 45 25.60 7.19 17.51
C LEU A 45 24.54 6.48 18.37
N HIS A 46 24.93 5.94 19.53
CA HIS A 46 23.98 5.40 20.50
C HIS A 46 23.05 6.47 21.07
N ALA A 47 23.58 7.62 21.49
CA ALA A 47 22.75 8.72 21.98
C ALA A 47 21.73 9.19 20.94
N ARG A 48 22.13 9.32 19.66
CA ARG A 48 21.23 9.61 18.53
C ARG A 48 20.15 8.55 18.42
N ASN A 49 20.51 7.27 18.44
CA ASN A 49 19.56 6.16 18.27
C ASN A 49 18.56 6.13 19.43
N ILE A 50 18.99 6.33 20.68
CA ILE A 50 18.15 6.39 21.86
C ILE A 50 17.18 7.58 21.76
N TYR A 51 17.69 8.78 21.42
CA TYR A 51 16.88 9.97 21.26
C TYR A 51 15.80 9.79 20.19
N LEU A 52 16.17 9.28 19.00
CA LEU A 52 15.23 9.05 17.93
C LEU A 52 14.24 7.91 18.24
N MET A 53 14.66 6.90 19.02
CA MET A 53 13.73 5.88 19.53
C MET A 53 12.70 6.49 20.47
N ALA A 54 13.14 7.30 21.43
CA ALA A 54 12.23 7.98 22.37
C ALA A 54 11.24 8.91 21.64
N ALA A 55 11.72 9.69 20.66
CA ALA A 55 10.87 10.51 19.79
C ALA A 55 9.87 9.66 18.98
N SER A 56 10.30 8.50 18.47
CA SER A 56 9.43 7.57 17.74
C SER A 56 8.38 6.94 18.63
N TRP A 57 8.71 6.60 19.86
CA TRP A 57 7.76 6.07 20.84
C TRP A 57 6.75 7.13 21.27
N PHE A 58 7.17 8.39 21.43
CA PHE A 58 6.25 9.51 21.67
C PHE A 58 5.31 9.73 20.48
N PHE A 59 5.83 9.71 19.24
CA PHE A 59 5.01 9.79 18.04
C PHE A 59 3.98 8.66 17.99
N TYR A 60 4.40 7.42 18.28
CA TYR A 60 3.51 6.26 18.27
C TYR A 60 2.46 6.33 19.39
N TYR A 61 2.86 6.79 20.57
CA TYR A 61 1.91 7.03 21.67
C TYR A 61 0.84 8.08 21.28
N LYS A 62 1.23 9.17 20.66
CA LYS A 62 0.30 10.20 20.15
C LYS A 62 -0.60 9.70 19.01
N THR A 63 -0.21 8.65 18.32
CA THR A 63 -0.96 8.09 17.18
C THR A 63 -1.83 6.90 17.60
N SER A 64 -1.39 6.08 18.55
CA SER A 64 -1.99 4.78 18.88
C SER A 64 -2.16 4.52 20.39
N GLY A 65 -1.83 5.48 21.25
CA GLY A 65 -2.06 5.42 22.68
C GLY A 65 -1.38 4.25 23.39
N ILE A 66 -2.14 3.52 24.18
CA ILE A 66 -1.68 2.39 25.00
C ILE A 66 -1.08 1.23 24.19
N PHE A 67 -1.38 1.16 22.88
CA PHE A 67 -0.82 0.14 21.98
C PHE A 67 0.70 0.25 21.82
N LEU A 68 1.32 1.34 22.34
CA LEU A 68 2.77 1.39 22.53
C LEU A 68 3.31 0.18 23.33
N LEU A 69 2.52 -0.37 24.26
CA LEU A 69 2.91 -1.55 25.03
C LEU A 69 3.04 -2.80 24.15
N ILE A 70 2.22 -2.94 23.11
CA ILE A 70 2.31 -4.05 22.14
C ILE A 70 3.58 -3.89 21.28
N LEU A 71 3.86 -2.68 20.81
CA LEU A 71 5.09 -2.39 20.08
C LEU A 71 6.34 -2.70 20.92
N ALA A 72 6.31 -2.32 22.22
CA ALA A 72 7.38 -2.63 23.17
C ALA A 72 7.52 -4.14 23.41
N PHE A 73 6.40 -4.85 23.60
CA PHE A 73 6.39 -6.30 23.77
C PHE A 73 7.01 -7.03 22.58
N ILE A 74 6.57 -6.73 21.36
CA ILE A 74 7.11 -7.30 20.11
C ILE A 74 8.61 -6.97 20.00
N THR A 75 9.00 -5.72 20.26
CA THR A 75 10.40 -5.32 20.22
C THR A 75 11.27 -6.14 21.18
N ILE A 76 10.83 -6.34 22.41
CA ILE A 76 11.58 -7.10 23.41
C ILE A 76 11.61 -8.59 23.06
N SER A 77 10.45 -9.18 22.72
CA SER A 77 10.36 -10.61 22.39
C SER A 77 11.25 -10.99 21.20
N ASP A 78 11.18 -10.23 20.11
CA ASP A 78 11.99 -10.52 18.91
C ASP A 78 13.47 -10.20 19.09
N PHE A 79 13.81 -9.20 19.90
CA PHE A 79 15.21 -8.99 20.31
C PHE A 79 15.75 -10.22 21.04
N LEU A 80 15.04 -10.72 22.05
CA LEU A 80 15.46 -11.89 22.84
C LEU A 80 15.53 -13.15 22.00
N ILE A 81 14.49 -13.41 21.19
CA ILE A 81 14.45 -14.58 20.29
C ILE A 81 15.57 -14.48 19.25
N GLY A 82 15.80 -13.29 18.69
CA GLY A 82 16.89 -13.05 17.73
C GLY A 82 18.28 -13.42 18.27
N GLN A 83 18.53 -13.19 19.59
CA GLN A 83 19.77 -13.62 20.22
C GLN A 83 19.88 -15.15 20.35
N GLN A 84 18.76 -15.85 20.50
CA GLN A 84 18.72 -17.31 20.70
C GLN A 84 18.87 -18.08 19.38
N ILE A 85 18.40 -17.55 18.26
CA ILE A 85 18.47 -18.25 16.95
C ILE A 85 19.88 -18.77 16.65
N PRO A 86 20.97 -17.97 16.67
CA PRO A 86 22.31 -18.47 16.35
C PRO A 86 22.96 -19.28 17.47
N ARG A 87 22.47 -19.17 18.71
CA ARG A 87 23.06 -19.87 19.90
C ARG A 87 22.43 -21.24 20.12
N SER A 88 21.23 -21.48 19.62
CA SER A 88 20.48 -22.69 19.89
C SER A 88 20.85 -23.84 18.96
N LYS A 89 20.81 -25.07 19.49
CA LYS A 89 20.90 -26.29 18.69
C LYS A 89 19.66 -26.51 17.80
N ARG A 90 18.55 -25.77 18.03
CA ARG A 90 17.30 -25.86 17.28
C ARG A 90 16.86 -24.47 16.80
N PRO A 91 17.61 -23.80 15.91
CA PRO A 91 17.32 -22.42 15.48
C PRO A 91 15.96 -22.27 14.80
N LYS A 92 15.48 -23.33 14.13
CA LYS A 92 14.15 -23.33 13.47
C LYS A 92 13.01 -23.19 14.47
N LEU A 93 13.12 -23.75 15.68
CA LEU A 93 12.07 -23.61 16.69
C LEU A 93 11.94 -22.17 17.17
N TRP A 94 13.08 -21.48 17.37
CA TRP A 94 13.06 -20.06 17.75
C TRP A 94 12.49 -19.17 16.66
N LEU A 95 12.78 -19.45 15.38
CA LEU A 95 12.15 -18.75 14.27
C LEU A 95 10.64 -18.97 14.24
N ILE A 96 10.19 -20.23 14.43
CA ILE A 96 8.76 -20.55 14.48
C ILE A 96 8.09 -19.82 15.64
N LEU A 97 8.74 -19.81 16.82
CA LEU A 97 8.20 -19.11 18.00
C LEU A 97 8.00 -17.61 17.74
N SER A 98 9.03 -16.91 17.17
CA SER A 98 8.90 -15.50 16.77
C SER A 98 7.71 -15.29 15.84
N VAL A 99 7.66 -16.03 14.73
CA VAL A 99 6.58 -15.92 13.75
C VAL A 99 5.21 -16.22 14.36
N CYS A 100 5.10 -17.21 15.27
CA CYS A 100 3.84 -17.54 15.94
C CYS A 100 3.38 -16.41 16.86
N ILE A 101 4.27 -15.81 17.66
CA ILE A 101 3.95 -14.67 18.54
C ILE A 101 3.43 -13.50 17.68
N ASP A 102 4.17 -13.12 16.65
CA ASP A 102 3.86 -12.00 15.78
C ASP A 102 2.53 -12.19 15.04
N LEU A 103 2.34 -13.36 14.44
CA LEU A 103 1.12 -13.67 13.72
C LEU A 103 -0.09 -13.84 14.65
N SER A 104 0.11 -14.32 15.89
CA SER A 104 -0.99 -14.43 16.86
C SER A 104 -1.53 -13.06 17.26
N LEU A 105 -0.64 -12.07 17.47
CA LEU A 105 -1.06 -10.70 17.74
C LEU A 105 -1.74 -10.07 16.52
N LEU A 106 -1.17 -10.26 15.33
CA LEU A 106 -1.80 -9.77 14.10
C LEU A 106 -3.17 -10.42 13.88
N PHE A 107 -3.29 -11.72 14.13
CA PHE A 107 -4.54 -12.47 14.03
C PHE A 107 -5.59 -11.93 15.01
N TYR A 108 -5.20 -11.72 16.26
CA TYR A 108 -6.08 -11.22 17.29
C TYR A 108 -6.60 -9.81 16.97
N PHE A 109 -5.72 -8.86 16.71
CA PHE A 109 -6.13 -7.47 16.50
C PHE A 109 -6.79 -7.20 15.14
N LYS A 110 -6.39 -7.93 14.09
CA LYS A 110 -6.85 -7.63 12.74
C LYS A 110 -7.95 -8.58 12.25
N TYR A 111 -7.89 -9.85 12.60
CA TYR A 111 -8.74 -10.87 11.99
C TYR A 111 -9.81 -11.45 12.93
N ALA A 112 -9.87 -11.05 14.20
CA ALA A 112 -10.84 -11.59 15.15
C ALA A 112 -12.28 -11.52 14.62
N TYR A 113 -12.74 -10.36 14.18
CA TYR A 113 -14.09 -10.19 13.62
C TYR A 113 -14.32 -11.04 12.36
N PHE A 114 -13.35 -11.07 11.46
CA PHE A 114 -13.47 -11.80 10.21
C PHE A 114 -13.69 -13.30 10.43
N PHE A 115 -12.90 -13.90 11.31
CA PHE A 115 -13.04 -15.33 11.62
C PHE A 115 -14.24 -15.63 12.52
N THR A 116 -14.59 -14.73 13.44
CA THR A 116 -15.82 -14.88 14.24
C THR A 116 -17.05 -14.83 13.34
N ASN A 117 -17.12 -13.91 12.37
CA ASN A 117 -18.22 -13.83 11.42
C ASN A 117 -18.30 -15.11 10.56
N ILE A 118 -17.18 -15.62 10.03
CA ILE A 118 -17.15 -16.89 9.29
C ILE A 118 -17.64 -18.05 10.17
N PHE A 119 -17.19 -18.10 11.42
CA PHE A 119 -17.62 -19.15 12.36
C PHE A 119 -19.12 -19.08 12.60
N ASN A 120 -19.67 -17.90 12.86
CA ASN A 120 -21.10 -17.69 13.05
C ASN A 120 -21.92 -18.09 11.80
N ASP A 121 -21.45 -17.68 10.61
CA ASP A 121 -22.11 -18.01 9.34
C ASP A 121 -22.14 -19.51 9.06
N VAL A 122 -21.03 -20.24 9.36
CA VAL A 122 -20.91 -21.69 9.11
C VAL A 122 -21.69 -22.51 10.12
N PHE A 123 -21.68 -22.13 11.40
CA PHE A 123 -22.25 -22.92 12.48
C PHE A 123 -23.61 -22.39 12.97
N GLY A 124 -24.13 -21.29 12.40
CA GLY A 124 -25.40 -20.68 12.82
C GLY A 124 -25.38 -20.15 14.25
N THR A 125 -24.21 -19.73 14.73
CA THR A 125 -24.01 -19.20 16.10
C THR A 125 -24.01 -17.67 16.12
N ASN A 126 -24.04 -17.08 17.32
CA ASN A 126 -23.93 -15.63 17.50
C ASN A 126 -22.84 -15.30 18.53
N VAL A 127 -21.63 -15.84 18.29
CA VAL A 127 -20.47 -15.56 19.15
C VAL A 127 -20.05 -14.10 18.96
N GLN A 128 -19.84 -13.41 20.08
CA GLN A 128 -19.35 -12.03 20.07
C GLN A 128 -17.83 -11.99 20.25
N VAL A 129 -17.20 -10.97 19.65
CA VAL A 129 -15.78 -10.70 19.86
C VAL A 129 -15.58 -10.12 21.25
N PHE A 130 -14.57 -10.61 21.97
CA PHE A 130 -14.22 -10.17 23.32
C PHE A 130 -12.78 -9.72 23.39
N ASP A 131 -12.54 -8.50 23.89
CA ASP A 131 -11.18 -7.96 24.02
C ASP A 131 -10.57 -8.36 25.38
N ILE A 132 -9.69 -9.38 25.33
CA ILE A 132 -8.97 -9.90 26.49
C ILE A 132 -8.02 -8.84 27.07
N PHE A 133 -7.39 -8.00 26.23
CA PHE A 133 -6.47 -6.96 26.71
C PHE A 133 -7.23 -5.83 27.42
N ALA A 134 -8.39 -5.43 26.90
CA ALA A 134 -9.28 -4.50 27.55
C ALA A 134 -9.79 -5.04 28.90
N PHE A 135 -10.17 -6.31 28.96
CA PHE A 135 -10.59 -6.98 30.20
C PHE A 135 -9.48 -6.99 31.25
N ILE A 136 -8.27 -7.39 30.87
CA ILE A 136 -7.09 -7.39 31.75
C ILE A 136 -6.77 -5.95 32.21
N GLY A 137 -6.80 -4.98 31.28
CA GLY A 137 -6.56 -3.57 31.58
C GLY A 137 -7.56 -3.01 32.61
N ASN A 138 -8.84 -3.33 32.48
CA ASN A 138 -9.88 -2.94 33.43
C ASN A 138 -9.68 -3.60 34.82
N GLY A 139 -9.15 -4.83 34.85
CA GLY A 139 -8.80 -5.51 36.11
C GLY A 139 -7.68 -4.78 36.87
N PHE A 140 -6.72 -4.17 36.17
CA PHE A 140 -5.66 -3.38 36.80
C PHE A 140 -6.07 -1.95 37.14
N SER A 141 -6.88 -1.31 36.29
CA SER A 141 -7.26 0.11 36.48
C SER A 141 -8.44 0.29 37.41
N HIS A 142 -9.26 -0.74 37.62
CA HIS A 142 -10.50 -0.75 38.39
C HIS A 142 -11.59 0.26 37.92
N ASP A 143 -11.36 0.92 36.75
CA ASP A 143 -12.17 2.05 36.26
C ASP A 143 -13.14 1.68 35.14
N GLY A 144 -13.07 0.45 34.60
CA GLY A 144 -13.91 0.02 33.47
C GLY A 144 -13.76 0.87 32.20
N ARG A 145 -12.62 1.50 32.03
CA ARG A 145 -12.38 2.48 30.92
C ARG A 145 -12.23 1.85 29.53
N PHE A 146 -11.91 0.55 29.47
CA PHE A 146 -11.67 -0.13 28.20
C PHE A 146 -12.91 -0.91 27.79
N LEU A 147 -13.34 -0.73 26.53
CA LEU A 147 -14.47 -1.46 25.96
C LEU A 147 -14.04 -2.90 25.67
N VAL A 148 -14.66 -3.86 26.36
CA VAL A 148 -14.34 -5.29 26.23
C VAL A 148 -15.06 -5.96 25.05
N ASP A 149 -16.04 -5.32 24.48
CA ASP A 149 -16.84 -5.75 23.34
C ASP A 149 -16.29 -5.28 21.99
N ARG A 150 -15.17 -4.54 22.00
CA ARG A 150 -14.57 -3.96 20.81
C ARG A 150 -13.04 -4.06 20.79
N ILE A 151 -12.51 -4.84 19.84
CA ILE A 151 -11.07 -4.89 19.56
C ILE A 151 -10.71 -3.72 18.63
N ILE A 152 -9.81 -2.85 19.10
CA ILE A 152 -9.29 -1.72 18.33
C ILE A 152 -7.96 -2.14 17.69
N LEU A 153 -7.82 -1.94 16.38
CA LEU A 153 -6.61 -2.27 15.65
C LEU A 153 -5.49 -1.26 15.95
N PRO A 154 -4.31 -1.70 16.45
CA PRO A 154 -3.16 -0.83 16.64
C PRO A 154 -2.63 -0.31 15.30
N VAL A 155 -2.44 1.00 15.19
CA VAL A 155 -1.96 1.63 13.95
C VAL A 155 -0.57 1.07 13.60
N GLY A 156 -0.37 0.67 12.34
CA GLY A 156 0.91 0.18 11.84
C GLY A 156 1.30 -1.24 12.25
N ILE A 157 0.46 -1.99 13.00
CA ILE A 157 0.81 -3.35 13.47
C ILE A 157 1.25 -4.26 12.33
N SER A 158 0.59 -4.22 11.18
CA SER A 158 0.92 -5.02 10.01
C SER A 158 2.30 -4.69 9.43
N PHE A 159 2.78 -3.45 9.60
CA PHE A 159 4.09 -3.00 9.08
C PHE A 159 5.23 -3.45 9.99
N TYR A 160 5.16 -3.16 11.30
CA TYR A 160 6.26 -3.53 12.19
C TYR A 160 6.34 -5.04 12.44
N ILE A 161 5.25 -5.79 12.39
CA ILE A 161 5.28 -7.26 12.40
C ILE A 161 6.05 -7.79 11.20
N PHE A 162 5.85 -7.27 10.00
CA PHE A 162 6.65 -7.69 8.84
C PHE A 162 8.13 -7.34 8.97
N GLN A 163 8.46 -6.25 9.65
CA GLN A 163 9.87 -5.91 9.93
C GLN A 163 10.52 -6.94 10.85
N VAL A 164 9.89 -7.28 11.97
CA VAL A 164 10.47 -8.23 12.96
C VAL A 164 10.50 -9.65 12.43
N ILE A 165 9.48 -10.13 11.72
CA ILE A 165 9.51 -11.43 11.02
C ILE A 165 10.70 -11.48 10.04
N SER A 166 10.92 -10.39 9.27
CA SER A 166 12.07 -10.37 8.35
C SER A 166 13.41 -10.38 9.07
N TYR A 167 13.51 -9.76 10.25
CA TYR A 167 14.69 -9.80 11.10
C TYR A 167 15.01 -11.21 11.58
N ALA A 168 14.05 -11.89 12.21
CA ALA A 168 14.22 -13.27 12.68
C ALA A 168 14.56 -14.23 11.53
N ALA A 169 13.88 -14.11 10.39
CA ALA A 169 14.13 -14.93 9.21
C ALA A 169 15.51 -14.68 8.58
N ASP A 170 15.98 -13.43 8.54
CA ASP A 170 17.28 -13.10 7.97
C ASP A 170 18.45 -13.53 8.91
N ILE A 171 18.25 -13.51 10.24
CA ILE A 171 19.19 -14.12 11.20
C ILE A 171 19.24 -15.64 10.98
N TYR A 172 18.09 -16.31 10.93
CA TYR A 172 18.03 -17.77 10.70
C TYR A 172 18.72 -18.18 9.40
N ARG A 173 18.64 -17.37 8.35
CA ARG A 173 19.30 -17.59 7.06
C ARG A 173 20.77 -17.19 7.06
N GLY A 174 21.31 -16.68 8.17
CA GLY A 174 22.70 -16.22 8.27
C GLY A 174 23.02 -14.96 7.48
N LYS A 175 22.01 -14.20 7.02
CA LYS A 175 22.22 -12.97 6.25
C LYS A 175 22.67 -11.79 7.10
N ILE A 176 22.22 -11.73 8.35
CA ILE A 176 22.57 -10.71 9.32
C ILE A 176 22.91 -11.36 10.66
N LYS A 177 23.73 -10.68 11.45
CA LYS A 177 23.96 -11.01 12.86
C LYS A 177 22.88 -10.35 13.72
N PRO A 178 22.50 -10.93 14.88
CA PRO A 178 21.59 -10.27 15.81
C PRO A 178 22.12 -8.91 16.24
N VAL A 179 21.21 -7.95 16.38
CA VAL A 179 21.53 -6.64 16.97
C VAL A 179 21.79 -6.82 18.45
N THR A 180 22.93 -6.35 18.95
CA THR A 180 23.39 -6.62 20.33
C THR A 180 22.79 -5.68 21.37
N ASN A 181 22.23 -4.53 20.96
CA ASN A 181 21.66 -3.52 21.85
C ASN A 181 20.15 -3.43 21.62
N LEU A 182 19.38 -3.60 22.69
CA LEU A 182 17.92 -3.52 22.65
C LEU A 182 17.40 -2.16 22.17
N LEU A 183 18.05 -1.05 22.56
CA LEU A 183 17.63 0.30 22.17
C LEU A 183 17.89 0.57 20.68
N ASP A 184 18.99 0.04 20.13
CA ASP A 184 19.26 0.11 18.69
C ASP A 184 18.24 -0.72 17.88
N PHE A 185 17.86 -1.90 18.41
CA PHE A 185 16.82 -2.72 17.80
C PHE A 185 15.45 -2.05 17.90
N GLY A 186 15.12 -1.49 19.08
CA GLY A 186 13.89 -0.74 19.30
C GLY A 186 13.77 0.46 18.35
N PHE A 187 14.86 1.17 18.11
CA PHE A 187 14.90 2.25 17.13
C PHE A 187 14.63 1.74 15.70
N TYR A 188 15.22 0.63 15.29
CA TYR A 188 14.94 0.03 13.98
C TYR A 188 13.46 -0.30 13.80
N VAL A 189 12.84 -0.94 14.80
CA VAL A 189 11.44 -1.36 14.73
C VAL A 189 10.49 -0.17 14.75
N SER A 190 10.79 0.86 15.56
CA SER A 190 9.87 1.95 15.87
C SER A 190 10.13 3.27 15.14
N PHE A 191 11.12 3.35 14.22
CA PHE A 191 11.47 4.62 13.55
C PHE A 191 10.26 5.29 12.89
N PHE A 192 9.83 6.42 13.45
CA PHE A 192 8.53 7.04 13.18
C PHE A 192 8.21 7.33 11.70
N PRO A 193 9.17 7.69 10.81
CA PRO A 193 8.81 7.93 9.41
C PRO A 193 8.31 6.68 8.67
N GLN A 194 8.76 5.49 9.08
CA GLN A 194 8.37 4.23 8.44
C GLN A 194 7.31 3.44 9.20
N LEU A 195 7.12 3.74 10.51
CA LEU A 195 6.43 2.88 11.47
C LEU A 195 4.98 2.58 11.08
N VAL A 196 4.24 3.57 10.62
CA VAL A 196 2.78 3.47 10.42
C VAL A 196 2.42 2.95 9.02
N ALA A 197 2.92 3.59 7.97
CA ALA A 197 2.62 3.25 6.58
C ALA A 197 3.81 3.54 5.64
N GLY A 198 5.02 3.61 6.18
CA GLY A 198 6.23 3.82 5.41
C GLY A 198 6.65 2.59 4.60
N PRO A 199 7.77 2.67 3.86
CA PRO A 199 8.33 1.49 3.23
C PRO A 199 8.65 0.40 4.26
N ILE A 200 8.29 -0.86 3.98
CA ILE A 200 8.68 -2.00 4.81
C ILE A 200 10.19 -2.23 4.66
N VAL A 201 10.94 -1.80 5.67
CA VAL A 201 12.41 -1.81 5.63
C VAL A 201 12.94 -3.07 6.31
N ARG A 202 13.82 -3.80 5.62
CA ARG A 202 14.46 -4.98 6.20
C ARG A 202 15.59 -4.59 7.13
N ALA A 203 15.82 -5.42 8.14
CA ALA A 203 16.93 -5.22 9.06
C ALA A 203 18.30 -5.15 8.35
N SER A 204 18.49 -5.98 7.32
CA SER A 204 19.71 -5.96 6.48
C SER A 204 19.96 -4.63 5.74
N GLU A 205 18.91 -3.83 5.51
CA GLU A 205 18.98 -2.53 4.83
C GLU A 205 19.13 -1.37 5.85
N PHE A 206 18.52 -1.46 7.03
CA PHE A 206 18.44 -0.38 8.00
C PHE A 206 19.50 -0.47 9.10
N VAL A 207 19.69 -1.64 9.71
CA VAL A 207 20.61 -1.82 10.86
C VAL A 207 22.04 -1.33 10.57
N PRO A 208 22.63 -1.55 9.39
CA PRO A 208 23.95 -1.00 9.09
C PRO A 208 24.01 0.53 9.13
N GLN A 209 22.89 1.24 8.98
CA GLN A 209 22.84 2.71 9.01
C GLN A 209 22.89 3.25 10.45
N LEU A 210 22.52 2.45 11.45
CA LEU A 210 22.56 2.82 12.87
C LEU A 210 23.96 3.16 13.34
N TYR A 211 24.96 2.57 12.71
CA TYR A 211 26.38 2.69 13.08
C TYR A 211 27.19 3.54 12.12
N LYS A 212 26.52 4.20 11.14
CA LYS A 212 27.18 5.12 10.21
C LYS A 212 27.17 6.56 10.75
N PRO A 213 28.25 7.32 10.54
CA PRO A 213 28.26 8.73 10.85
C PRO A 213 27.18 9.48 10.08
N PHE A 214 26.61 10.50 10.73
CA PHE A 214 25.67 11.40 10.06
C PHE A 214 26.43 12.33 9.12
N PHE A 215 25.94 12.43 7.90
CA PHE A 215 26.41 13.39 6.92
C PHE A 215 25.27 13.80 6.01
N LEU A 216 24.98 15.11 5.95
CA LEU A 216 23.93 15.68 5.09
C LEU A 216 24.53 16.74 4.19
N THR A 217 24.69 16.44 2.91
CA THR A 217 25.13 17.42 1.92
C THR A 217 24.01 18.41 1.59
N ARG A 218 24.38 19.61 1.11
CA ARG A 218 23.42 20.60 0.62
C ARG A 218 22.46 20.00 -0.44
N ARG A 219 22.97 19.15 -1.32
CA ARG A 219 22.17 18.46 -2.33
C ARG A 219 21.19 17.45 -1.73
N GLN A 220 21.62 16.69 -0.73
CA GLN A 220 20.74 15.73 -0.03
C GLN A 220 19.63 16.47 0.73
N PHE A 221 19.94 17.61 1.35
CA PHE A 221 18.95 18.48 1.97
C PHE A 221 17.89 18.91 0.94
N GLY A 222 18.30 19.46 -0.21
CA GLY A 222 17.34 19.85 -1.26
C GLY A 222 16.51 18.69 -1.80
N ILE A 223 17.10 17.48 -1.93
CA ILE A 223 16.37 16.26 -2.30
C ILE A 223 15.35 15.88 -1.23
N ALA A 224 15.70 15.99 0.05
CA ALA A 224 14.81 15.66 1.16
C ALA A 224 13.60 16.61 1.19
N VAL A 225 13.85 17.93 1.09
CA VAL A 225 12.78 18.92 1.01
C VAL A 225 11.90 18.68 -0.22
N PHE A 226 12.48 18.39 -1.38
CA PHE A 226 11.70 18.03 -2.57
C PHE A 226 10.75 16.86 -2.32
N TRP A 227 11.21 15.79 -1.66
CA TRP A 227 10.37 14.64 -1.36
C TRP A 227 9.22 14.99 -0.42
N ILE A 228 9.49 15.79 0.62
CA ILE A 228 8.45 16.25 1.55
C ILE A 228 7.38 17.06 0.81
N LEU A 229 7.78 18.07 0.04
CA LEU A 229 6.85 18.93 -0.69
C LEU A 229 6.05 18.15 -1.76
N ASN A 230 6.72 17.27 -2.50
CA ASN A 230 6.06 16.41 -3.49
C ASN A 230 5.04 15.47 -2.83
N GLY A 231 5.36 14.95 -1.65
CA GLY A 231 4.45 14.11 -0.88
C GLY A 231 3.22 14.87 -0.39
N LEU A 232 3.39 16.08 0.14
CA LEU A 232 2.29 16.95 0.56
C LEU A 232 1.36 17.31 -0.61
N LEU A 233 1.91 17.69 -1.77
CA LEU A 233 1.11 18.00 -2.97
C LEU A 233 0.30 16.78 -3.43
N LYS A 234 0.91 15.59 -3.45
CA LYS A 234 0.20 14.36 -3.80
C LYS A 234 -0.93 14.05 -2.83
N LYS A 235 -0.68 14.15 -1.52
CA LYS A 235 -1.69 13.83 -0.50
C LYS A 235 -2.82 14.83 -0.50
N ILE A 236 -2.52 16.12 -0.35
CA ILE A 236 -3.54 17.14 -0.11
C ILE A 236 -4.27 17.50 -1.40
N ILE A 237 -3.51 17.80 -2.48
CA ILE A 237 -4.13 18.31 -3.71
C ILE A 237 -4.69 17.19 -4.58
N LEU A 238 -3.93 16.10 -4.76
CA LEU A 238 -4.36 15.07 -5.70
C LEU A 238 -5.22 14.00 -5.01
N SER A 239 -4.80 13.46 -3.86
CA SER A 239 -5.53 12.39 -3.20
C SER A 239 -6.81 12.88 -2.52
N ASP A 240 -6.69 13.80 -1.57
CA ASP A 240 -7.81 14.17 -0.71
C ASP A 240 -8.89 14.95 -1.47
N TYR A 241 -8.48 15.81 -2.41
CA TYR A 241 -9.44 16.51 -3.25
C TYR A 241 -10.27 15.55 -4.12
N LEU A 242 -9.63 14.56 -4.76
CA LEU A 242 -10.34 13.56 -5.57
C LEU A 242 -11.27 12.70 -4.70
N ALA A 243 -10.82 12.33 -3.49
CA ALA A 243 -11.61 11.55 -2.56
C ALA A 243 -12.90 12.26 -2.16
N VAL A 244 -12.79 13.41 -1.52
CA VAL A 244 -13.92 14.13 -0.91
C VAL A 244 -14.90 14.66 -1.96
N ASN A 245 -14.40 15.17 -3.09
CA ASN A 245 -15.24 15.83 -4.07
C ASN A 245 -15.94 14.88 -5.05
N PHE A 246 -15.48 13.63 -5.15
CA PHE A 246 -16.09 12.70 -6.10
C PHE A 246 -16.12 11.25 -5.61
N ILE A 247 -14.96 10.64 -5.31
CA ILE A 247 -14.84 9.19 -5.15
C ILE A 247 -15.67 8.69 -3.96
N ASP A 248 -15.57 9.35 -2.81
CA ASP A 248 -16.24 8.92 -1.58
C ASP A 248 -17.77 9.00 -1.73
N ARG A 249 -18.27 10.01 -2.45
CA ARG A 249 -19.71 10.15 -2.74
C ARG A 249 -20.23 8.99 -3.58
N VAL A 250 -19.49 8.60 -4.64
CA VAL A 250 -19.89 7.49 -5.51
C VAL A 250 -19.84 6.16 -4.75
N PHE A 251 -18.79 5.90 -3.96
CA PHE A 251 -18.66 4.65 -3.21
C PHE A 251 -19.64 4.54 -2.04
N GLN A 252 -20.06 5.66 -1.44
CA GLN A 252 -21.07 5.67 -0.37
C GLN A 252 -22.47 5.37 -0.91
N SER A 253 -22.79 5.84 -2.11
CA SER A 253 -24.12 5.70 -2.68
C SER A 253 -24.08 5.42 -4.20
N PRO A 254 -23.55 4.23 -4.61
CA PRO A 254 -23.34 3.94 -6.04
C PRO A 254 -24.59 4.03 -6.90
N MET A 255 -25.75 3.73 -6.32
CA MET A 255 -27.04 3.73 -7.03
C MET A 255 -27.54 5.12 -7.43
N LEU A 256 -26.99 6.19 -6.86
CA LEU A 256 -27.32 7.57 -7.22
C LEU A 256 -26.55 8.08 -8.45
N PHE A 257 -25.58 7.32 -8.93
CA PHE A 257 -24.70 7.69 -10.03
C PHE A 257 -24.87 6.73 -11.21
N SER A 258 -24.71 7.23 -12.42
CA SER A 258 -24.75 6.44 -13.66
C SER A 258 -23.60 5.41 -13.73
N GLY A 259 -23.71 4.46 -14.65
CA GLY A 259 -22.65 3.49 -14.91
C GLY A 259 -21.32 4.14 -15.32
N PHE A 260 -21.39 5.24 -16.11
CA PHE A 260 -20.21 6.01 -16.49
C PHE A 260 -19.51 6.63 -15.27
N GLU A 261 -20.25 7.25 -14.36
CA GLU A 261 -19.70 7.87 -13.16
C GLU A 261 -19.08 6.83 -12.22
N ASN A 262 -19.76 5.70 -12.02
CA ASN A 262 -19.22 4.58 -11.25
C ASN A 262 -17.91 4.03 -11.86
N PHE A 263 -17.84 3.90 -13.18
CA PHE A 263 -16.62 3.47 -13.86
C PHE A 263 -15.50 4.52 -13.74
N PHE A 264 -15.82 5.80 -13.94
CA PHE A 264 -14.84 6.88 -13.80
C PHE A 264 -14.32 7.00 -12.35
N ALA A 265 -15.16 6.71 -11.35
CA ALA A 265 -14.75 6.65 -9.95
C ALA A 265 -13.69 5.56 -9.70
N LEU A 266 -13.78 4.39 -10.35
CA LEU A 266 -12.75 3.34 -10.26
C LEU A 266 -11.40 3.80 -10.85
N LEU A 267 -11.44 4.48 -12.01
CA LEU A 267 -10.23 5.01 -12.63
C LEU A 267 -9.58 6.09 -11.74
N THR A 268 -10.41 7.01 -11.24
CA THR A 268 -9.97 8.12 -10.39
C THR A 268 -9.46 7.62 -9.03
N TYR A 269 -10.10 6.60 -8.45
CA TYR A 269 -9.63 5.95 -7.22
C TYR A 269 -8.22 5.34 -7.39
N SER A 270 -7.90 4.81 -8.57
CA SER A 270 -6.55 4.33 -8.84
C SER A 270 -5.51 5.45 -8.70
N MET A 271 -5.82 6.66 -9.16
CA MET A 271 -4.94 7.82 -8.98
C MET A 271 -4.92 8.29 -7.52
N GLN A 272 -6.07 8.32 -6.85
CA GLN A 272 -6.18 8.70 -5.44
C GLN A 272 -5.31 7.82 -4.55
N VAL A 273 -5.48 6.49 -4.58
CA VAL A 273 -4.71 5.56 -3.73
C VAL A 273 -3.21 5.58 -4.04
N TYR A 274 -2.83 5.84 -5.30
CA TYR A 274 -1.44 6.06 -5.66
C TYR A 274 -0.91 7.35 -5.04
N ALA A 275 -1.64 8.44 -5.16
CA ALA A 275 -1.23 9.74 -4.66
C ALA A 275 -1.14 9.74 -3.12
N ASP A 276 -2.13 9.14 -2.45
CA ASP A 276 -2.15 8.97 -1.00
C ASP A 276 -0.92 8.22 -0.49
N PHE A 277 -0.74 7.00 -0.95
CA PHE A 277 0.31 6.14 -0.42
C PHE A 277 1.72 6.53 -0.91
N SER A 278 1.86 6.96 -2.17
CA SER A 278 3.15 7.50 -2.62
C SER A 278 3.48 8.84 -1.97
N GLY A 279 2.47 9.64 -1.64
CA GLY A 279 2.63 10.90 -0.89
C GLY A 279 3.18 10.64 0.51
N TYR A 280 2.57 9.75 1.26
CA TYR A 280 3.09 9.31 2.56
C TYR A 280 4.54 8.81 2.47
N THR A 281 4.82 7.93 1.51
CA THR A 281 6.17 7.37 1.31
C THR A 281 7.19 8.46 0.98
N ASP A 282 6.83 9.43 0.15
CA ASP A 282 7.71 10.53 -0.22
C ASP A 282 8.05 11.40 1.00
N ILE A 283 7.05 11.74 1.84
CA ILE A 283 7.29 12.48 3.10
C ILE A 283 8.21 11.67 4.02
N ALA A 284 7.91 10.38 4.21
CA ALA A 284 8.72 9.51 5.06
C ALA A 284 10.19 9.42 4.59
N ILE A 285 10.42 9.30 3.28
CA ILE A 285 11.78 9.29 2.69
C ILE A 285 12.47 10.63 2.93
N GLY A 286 11.77 11.75 2.73
CA GLY A 286 12.33 13.08 2.94
C GLY A 286 12.71 13.35 4.40
N VAL A 287 11.80 13.06 5.34
CA VAL A 287 12.01 13.19 6.78
C VAL A 287 13.16 12.32 7.27
N ALA A 288 13.19 11.04 6.85
CA ALA A 288 14.29 10.14 7.19
C ALA A 288 15.64 10.62 6.63
N LEU A 289 15.67 11.11 5.39
CA LEU A 289 16.88 11.60 4.75
C LEU A 289 17.45 12.83 5.47
N LEU A 290 16.61 13.73 5.99
CA LEU A 290 17.06 14.87 6.82
C LEU A 290 17.81 14.40 8.07
N MET A 291 17.44 13.26 8.63
CA MET A 291 18.11 12.63 9.78
C MET A 291 19.24 11.65 9.37
N GLY A 292 19.58 11.57 8.07
CA GLY A 292 20.67 10.74 7.56
C GLY A 292 20.31 9.28 7.32
N PHE A 293 19.02 8.91 7.36
CA PHE A 293 18.56 7.56 7.09
C PHE A 293 17.93 7.44 5.70
N TYR A 294 18.30 6.38 4.98
CA TYR A 294 17.80 6.09 3.64
C TYR A 294 16.70 5.03 3.70
N LEU A 295 15.51 5.40 3.28
CA LEU A 295 14.39 4.49 3.10
C LEU A 295 14.27 4.08 1.62
N PRO A 296 13.87 2.84 1.32
CA PRO A 296 13.69 2.39 -0.06
C PRO A 296 12.45 3.03 -0.69
N LYS A 297 12.49 3.22 -2.02
CA LYS A 297 11.30 3.63 -2.77
C LYS A 297 10.23 2.55 -2.74
N ASN A 298 8.96 2.99 -2.70
CA ASN A 298 7.80 2.11 -2.80
C ASN A 298 7.13 2.12 -4.17
N PHE A 299 7.29 3.19 -4.93
CA PHE A 299 6.61 3.39 -6.21
C PHE A 299 7.58 3.81 -7.32
N ASP A 300 7.36 3.24 -8.51
CA ASP A 300 8.11 3.56 -9.72
C ASP A 300 7.18 3.72 -10.92
N SER A 301 6.29 4.73 -10.88
CA SER A 301 5.29 5.01 -11.91
C SER A 301 4.50 3.73 -12.32
N PRO A 302 3.75 3.11 -11.41
CA PRO A 302 3.14 1.80 -11.62
C PRO A 302 2.14 1.74 -12.77
N TYR A 303 1.46 2.84 -13.11
CA TYR A 303 0.50 2.88 -14.23
C TYR A 303 1.15 3.03 -15.61
N LYS A 304 2.48 2.91 -15.71
CA LYS A 304 3.20 2.68 -16.95
C LYS A 304 3.38 1.19 -17.28
N SER A 305 2.89 0.32 -16.41
CA SER A 305 3.11 -1.12 -16.53
C SER A 305 2.29 -1.71 -17.68
N ARG A 306 2.92 -2.56 -18.47
CA ARG A 306 2.32 -3.22 -19.63
C ARG A 306 1.66 -4.56 -19.29
N ASN A 307 1.77 -4.99 -18.03
CA ASN A 307 1.18 -6.23 -17.54
C ASN A 307 1.15 -6.25 -16.01
N PRO A 308 0.32 -7.14 -15.39
CA PRO A 308 0.20 -7.23 -13.94
C PRO A 308 1.51 -7.55 -13.20
N GLN A 309 2.41 -8.36 -13.79
CA GLN A 309 3.71 -8.66 -13.15
C GLN A 309 4.61 -7.42 -13.09
N GLU A 310 4.62 -6.61 -14.13
CA GLU A 310 5.36 -5.35 -14.14
C GLU A 310 4.74 -4.35 -13.16
N PHE A 311 3.40 -4.30 -13.07
CA PHE A 311 2.71 -3.49 -12.10
C PHE A 311 3.17 -3.78 -10.67
N TRP A 312 3.19 -5.05 -10.24
CA TRP A 312 3.62 -5.45 -8.90
C TRP A 312 5.12 -5.28 -8.63
N ARG A 313 5.94 -5.11 -9.67
CA ARG A 313 7.35 -4.69 -9.52
C ARG A 313 7.51 -3.19 -9.31
N ARG A 314 6.49 -2.38 -9.68
CA ARG A 314 6.49 -0.91 -9.60
C ARG A 314 5.59 -0.37 -8.49
N TRP A 315 4.59 -1.12 -8.08
CA TRP A 315 3.65 -0.82 -7.02
C TRP A 315 4.10 -1.44 -5.70
N HIS A 316 4.11 -0.65 -4.61
CA HIS A 316 4.45 -1.11 -3.24
C HIS A 316 5.66 -2.06 -3.21
N GLN A 317 6.79 -1.58 -3.74
CA GLN A 317 7.97 -2.39 -4.01
C GLN A 317 8.54 -3.07 -2.75
N SER A 318 8.45 -2.40 -1.59
CA SER A 318 8.94 -2.96 -0.33
C SER A 318 8.10 -4.18 0.09
N LEU A 319 6.77 -4.12 0.00
CA LEU A 319 5.87 -5.25 0.24
C LEU A 319 6.10 -6.37 -0.78
N SER A 320 6.15 -6.04 -2.07
CA SER A 320 6.38 -7.04 -3.13
C SER A 320 7.70 -7.79 -2.95
N ARG A 321 8.76 -7.08 -2.54
CA ARG A 321 10.06 -7.69 -2.19
C ARG A 321 9.97 -8.54 -0.93
N TRP A 322 9.19 -8.11 0.06
CA TRP A 322 8.97 -8.84 1.30
C TRP A 322 8.22 -10.15 1.02
N LEU A 323 7.07 -10.08 0.36
CA LEU A 323 6.26 -11.25 -0.03
C LEU A 323 7.08 -12.24 -0.88
N LYS A 324 7.86 -11.74 -1.84
CA LYS A 324 8.76 -12.60 -2.62
C LYS A 324 9.79 -13.31 -1.74
N GLY A 325 10.41 -12.61 -0.78
CA GLY A 325 11.50 -13.13 0.04
C GLY A 325 11.06 -14.07 1.15
N TYR A 326 9.91 -13.79 1.75
CA TYR A 326 9.49 -14.48 2.99
C TYR A 326 8.23 -15.34 2.81
N VAL A 327 7.54 -15.24 1.65
CA VAL A 327 6.40 -16.09 1.31
C VAL A 327 6.69 -16.91 0.05
N TYR A 328 6.88 -16.28 -1.09
CA TYR A 328 7.02 -16.95 -2.39
C TYR A 328 8.20 -17.93 -2.46
N ILE A 329 9.38 -17.49 -2.04
CA ILE A 329 10.59 -18.35 -2.05
C ILE A 329 10.48 -19.50 -1.06
N PRO A 330 10.04 -19.31 0.20
CA PRO A 330 9.82 -20.42 1.13
C PRO A 330 8.75 -21.43 0.68
N LEU A 331 7.71 -21.00 -0.05
CA LEU A 331 6.72 -21.89 -0.65
C LEU A 331 7.29 -22.80 -1.78
N GLY A 332 8.54 -22.55 -2.20
CA GLY A 332 9.21 -23.29 -3.27
C GLY A 332 9.51 -22.48 -4.53
N GLY A 333 9.03 -21.26 -4.61
CA GLY A 333 9.28 -20.35 -5.74
C GLY A 333 8.89 -20.96 -7.09
N ASN A 334 9.87 -21.05 -8.00
CA ASN A 334 9.68 -21.64 -9.35
C ASN A 334 10.05 -23.13 -9.41
N ARG A 335 10.42 -23.78 -8.30
CA ARG A 335 11.08 -25.09 -8.31
C ARG A 335 10.24 -26.20 -7.71
N THR A 336 9.52 -25.91 -6.65
CA THR A 336 8.78 -26.92 -5.89
C THR A 336 7.35 -26.46 -5.60
N LEU A 337 6.45 -27.44 -5.45
CA LEU A 337 5.10 -27.27 -4.94
C LEU A 337 4.97 -28.12 -3.67
N PHE A 338 4.66 -27.48 -2.53
CA PHE A 338 4.61 -28.14 -1.22
C PHE A 338 5.85 -29.01 -0.91
N GLY A 339 7.05 -28.49 -1.26
CA GLY A 339 8.33 -29.19 -1.03
C GLY A 339 8.64 -30.32 -2.01
N ARG A 340 7.74 -30.65 -2.93
CA ARG A 340 7.95 -31.69 -3.97
C ARG A 340 8.35 -31.03 -5.30
N PRO A 341 9.26 -31.61 -6.08
CA PRO A 341 9.59 -31.14 -7.42
C PRO A 341 8.33 -31.05 -8.29
N ALA A 342 8.14 -29.92 -8.96
CA ALA A 342 7.02 -29.71 -9.87
C ALA A 342 7.50 -28.92 -11.10
N SER A 343 6.71 -28.94 -12.18
CA SER A 343 7.04 -28.13 -13.34
C SER A 343 7.17 -26.65 -12.97
N LYS A 344 8.10 -25.96 -13.63
CA LYS A 344 8.32 -24.53 -13.38
C LYS A 344 7.06 -23.69 -13.58
N LEU A 345 6.21 -24.07 -14.52
CA LEU A 345 4.96 -23.35 -14.80
C LEU A 345 3.97 -23.55 -13.65
N LEU A 346 3.75 -24.79 -13.20
CA LEU A 346 2.80 -25.12 -12.14
C LEU A 346 3.24 -24.48 -10.81
N SER A 347 4.49 -24.70 -10.37
CA SER A 347 5.00 -24.16 -9.11
C SER A 347 5.02 -22.61 -9.10
N SER A 348 5.46 -21.98 -10.20
CA SER A 348 5.47 -20.54 -10.32
C SER A 348 4.05 -19.93 -10.29
N ASN A 349 3.07 -20.56 -10.93
CA ASN A 349 1.71 -20.04 -10.99
C ASN A 349 1.00 -20.19 -9.64
N PHE A 350 1.05 -21.39 -9.06
CA PHE A 350 0.42 -21.65 -7.76
C PHE A 350 1.04 -20.79 -6.65
N ASN A 351 2.36 -20.79 -6.54
CA ASN A 351 3.04 -20.01 -5.48
C ASN A 351 2.83 -18.50 -5.67
N SER A 352 2.74 -18.00 -6.93
CA SER A 352 2.38 -16.60 -7.18
C SER A 352 0.95 -16.29 -6.76
N PHE A 353 0.00 -17.17 -7.10
CA PHE A 353 -1.40 -17.02 -6.72
C PHE A 353 -1.56 -16.96 -5.19
N LEU A 354 -1.00 -17.95 -4.49
CA LEU A 354 -1.06 -18.01 -3.03
C LEU A 354 -0.38 -16.81 -2.38
N THR A 355 0.74 -16.34 -2.95
CA THR A 355 1.42 -15.14 -2.45
C THR A 355 0.54 -13.89 -2.59
N MET A 356 -0.20 -13.75 -3.70
CA MET A 356 -1.13 -12.63 -3.90
C MET A 356 -2.36 -12.74 -2.99
N LEU A 357 -2.85 -13.94 -2.75
CA LEU A 357 -3.95 -14.19 -1.82
C LEU A 357 -3.58 -13.78 -0.39
N ILE A 358 -2.40 -14.19 0.08
CA ILE A 358 -1.83 -13.77 1.38
C ILE A 358 -1.63 -12.25 1.42
N GLY A 359 -1.16 -11.65 0.31
CA GLY A 359 -1.04 -10.19 0.18
C GLY A 359 -2.38 -9.48 0.29
N GLY A 360 -3.45 -10.06 -0.26
CA GLY A 360 -4.81 -9.54 -0.11
C GLY A 360 -5.28 -9.58 1.34
N LEU A 361 -5.17 -10.71 2.01
CA LEU A 361 -5.47 -10.85 3.43
C LEU A 361 -4.67 -9.89 4.30
N TRP A 362 -3.40 -9.66 3.98
CA TRP A 362 -2.58 -8.70 4.72
C TRP A 362 -3.16 -7.27 4.69
N HIS A 363 -3.79 -6.86 3.59
CA HIS A 363 -4.40 -5.53 3.48
C HIS A 363 -5.62 -5.37 4.40
N GLY A 364 -6.47 -6.38 4.53
CA GLY A 364 -7.65 -6.24 5.38
C GLY A 364 -8.39 -7.55 5.64
N ALA A 365 -9.25 -7.52 6.65
CA ALA A 365 -10.00 -8.65 7.17
C ALA A 365 -11.42 -8.70 6.59
N SER A 366 -11.53 -8.82 5.26
CA SER A 366 -12.81 -9.06 4.59
C SER A 366 -12.63 -9.91 3.33
N TRP A 367 -13.72 -10.55 2.86
CA TRP A 367 -13.73 -11.31 1.62
C TRP A 367 -13.36 -10.48 0.39
N ASN A 368 -13.67 -9.18 0.39
CA ASN A 368 -13.30 -8.31 -0.72
C ASN A 368 -11.78 -8.19 -0.90
N PHE A 369 -11.00 -8.17 0.19
CA PHE A 369 -9.53 -8.19 0.10
C PHE A 369 -9.01 -9.53 -0.38
N VAL A 370 -9.65 -10.64 0.00
CA VAL A 370 -9.33 -11.99 -0.51
C VAL A 370 -9.58 -12.05 -2.02
N ILE A 371 -10.74 -11.55 -2.48
CA ILE A 371 -11.11 -11.48 -3.90
C ILE A 371 -10.12 -10.59 -4.66
N TRP A 372 -9.78 -9.43 -4.11
CA TRP A 372 -8.78 -8.54 -4.70
C TRP A 372 -7.43 -9.24 -4.90
N GLY A 373 -6.93 -9.96 -3.89
CA GLY A 373 -5.71 -10.74 -3.98
C GLY A 373 -5.80 -11.86 -5.01
N ALA A 374 -6.92 -12.60 -5.03
CA ALA A 374 -7.19 -13.67 -5.98
C ALA A 374 -7.21 -13.16 -7.43
N LEU A 375 -7.93 -12.05 -7.70
CA LEU A 375 -8.02 -11.46 -9.05
C LEU A 375 -6.64 -11.02 -9.56
N ASN A 376 -5.83 -10.39 -8.70
CA ASN A 376 -4.46 -10.01 -9.07
C ASN A 376 -3.58 -11.25 -9.33
N GLY A 377 -3.72 -12.30 -8.52
CA GLY A 377 -3.02 -13.58 -8.73
C GLY A 377 -3.43 -14.25 -10.06
N VAL A 378 -4.72 -14.33 -10.33
CA VAL A 378 -5.28 -14.86 -11.59
C VAL A 378 -4.82 -14.02 -12.78
N GLY A 379 -4.87 -12.69 -12.69
CA GLY A 379 -4.39 -11.80 -13.75
C GLY A 379 -2.91 -12.04 -14.10
N MET A 380 -2.06 -12.30 -13.11
CA MET A 380 -0.66 -12.67 -13.35
C MET A 380 -0.54 -14.04 -14.05
N ILE A 381 -1.35 -15.02 -13.67
CA ILE A 381 -1.35 -16.34 -14.30
C ILE A 381 -1.81 -16.24 -15.76
N ILE A 382 -2.95 -15.58 -15.99
CA ILE A 382 -3.49 -15.36 -17.34
C ILE A 382 -2.43 -14.70 -18.22
N ASN A 383 -1.80 -13.63 -17.74
CA ASN A 383 -0.76 -12.95 -18.53
C ASN A 383 0.44 -13.88 -18.85
N LYS A 384 0.89 -14.71 -17.90
CA LYS A 384 1.96 -15.68 -18.18
C LYS A 384 1.56 -16.71 -19.24
N CYS A 385 0.37 -17.29 -19.11
CA CYS A 385 -0.15 -18.26 -20.06
C CYS A 385 -0.33 -17.62 -21.44
N TRP A 386 -0.93 -16.42 -21.49
CA TRP A 386 -1.12 -15.63 -22.71
C TRP A 386 0.19 -15.38 -23.47
N ARG A 387 1.23 -14.98 -22.75
CA ARG A 387 2.56 -14.72 -23.36
C ARG A 387 3.28 -15.98 -23.81
N ALA A 388 2.92 -17.15 -23.28
CA ALA A 388 3.49 -18.43 -23.70
C ALA A 388 2.83 -19.01 -24.96
N MET A 389 1.64 -18.51 -25.35
CA MET A 389 0.90 -18.97 -26.52
C MET A 389 1.42 -18.30 -27.79
N ASN A 390 1.29 -18.99 -28.93
CA ASN A 390 1.53 -18.40 -30.25
C ASN A 390 0.40 -17.44 -30.64
N GLU A 391 0.64 -16.60 -31.64
CA GLU A 391 -0.24 -15.50 -32.04
C GLU A 391 -1.60 -16.01 -32.57
N HIS A 392 -1.60 -17.08 -33.34
CA HIS A 392 -2.83 -17.68 -33.86
C HIS A 392 -3.72 -18.18 -32.72
N LEU A 393 -3.13 -18.89 -31.73
CA LEU A 393 -3.88 -19.41 -30.59
C LEU A 393 -4.47 -18.29 -29.75
N ARG A 394 -3.72 -17.20 -29.51
CA ARG A 394 -4.22 -16.01 -28.80
C ARG A 394 -5.44 -15.44 -29.50
N TYR A 395 -5.36 -15.25 -30.81
CA TYR A 395 -6.47 -14.69 -31.60
C TYR A 395 -7.71 -15.60 -31.55
N VAL A 396 -7.52 -16.90 -31.79
CA VAL A 396 -8.63 -17.89 -31.75
C VAL A 396 -9.30 -17.93 -30.37
N LEU A 397 -8.51 -17.99 -29.29
CA LEU A 397 -9.05 -17.99 -27.94
C LEU A 397 -9.80 -16.70 -27.62
N MET A 398 -9.29 -15.56 -28.07
CA MET A 398 -9.95 -14.26 -27.87
C MET A 398 -11.27 -14.18 -28.63
N LEU A 399 -11.29 -14.68 -29.88
CA LEU A 399 -12.52 -14.77 -30.70
C LEU A 399 -13.56 -15.67 -30.03
N LEU A 400 -13.16 -16.88 -29.59
CA LEU A 400 -14.05 -17.81 -28.90
C LEU A 400 -14.63 -17.21 -27.62
N LEU A 401 -13.80 -16.54 -26.82
CA LEU A 401 -14.25 -15.86 -25.61
C LEU A 401 -15.26 -14.75 -25.95
N THR A 402 -14.99 -13.96 -26.98
CA THR A 402 -15.88 -12.88 -27.42
C THR A 402 -17.24 -13.42 -27.85
N VAL A 403 -17.24 -14.44 -28.72
CA VAL A 403 -18.49 -15.08 -29.17
C VAL A 403 -19.26 -15.67 -27.98
N SER A 404 -18.57 -16.36 -27.07
CA SER A 404 -19.18 -16.92 -25.86
C SER A 404 -19.85 -15.85 -24.98
N MET A 405 -19.20 -14.69 -24.81
CA MET A 405 -19.74 -13.59 -23.99
C MET A 405 -20.94 -12.91 -24.68
N VAL A 406 -20.90 -12.71 -26.00
CA VAL A 406 -22.04 -12.17 -26.76
C VAL A 406 -23.24 -13.12 -26.69
N VAL A 407 -23.02 -14.41 -26.86
CA VAL A 407 -24.07 -15.43 -26.72
C VAL A 407 -24.63 -15.46 -25.30
N ALA A 408 -23.76 -15.44 -24.28
CA ALA A 408 -24.19 -15.44 -22.90
C ALA A 408 -25.08 -14.22 -22.57
N ARG A 409 -24.72 -13.04 -23.05
CA ARG A 409 -25.53 -11.82 -22.88
C ARG A 409 -26.89 -11.94 -23.55
N GLN A 410 -26.94 -12.46 -24.78
CA GLN A 410 -28.20 -12.67 -25.50
C GLN A 410 -29.10 -13.69 -24.80
N LEU A 411 -28.55 -14.84 -24.38
CA LEU A 411 -29.28 -15.86 -23.65
C LEU A 411 -29.83 -15.38 -22.31
N THR A 412 -29.15 -14.45 -21.67
CA THR A 412 -29.57 -13.86 -20.39
C THR A 412 -30.41 -12.59 -20.54
N ASN A 413 -30.73 -12.18 -21.77
CA ASN A 413 -31.45 -10.91 -22.07
C ASN A 413 -30.84 -9.70 -21.34
N SER A 414 -29.52 -9.66 -21.22
CA SER A 414 -28.78 -8.60 -20.50
C SER A 414 -29.14 -8.46 -19.01
N ALA A 415 -29.77 -9.46 -18.39
CA ALA A 415 -30.21 -9.40 -17.00
C ALA A 415 -29.04 -9.43 -15.97
N TYR A 416 -27.85 -9.85 -16.40
CA TYR A 416 -26.70 -9.99 -15.52
C TYR A 416 -25.65 -8.89 -15.76
N PRO A 417 -25.53 -7.90 -14.85
CA PRO A 417 -24.63 -6.74 -15.02
C PRO A 417 -23.16 -7.14 -15.24
N LEU A 418 -22.70 -8.16 -14.54
CA LEU A 418 -21.32 -8.65 -14.67
C LEU A 418 -21.04 -9.22 -16.08
N ILE A 419 -22.00 -9.93 -16.68
CA ILE A 419 -21.86 -10.47 -18.04
C ILE A 419 -21.78 -9.32 -19.04
N ASN A 420 -22.68 -8.30 -18.92
CA ASN A 420 -22.68 -7.14 -19.78
C ASN A 420 -21.36 -6.38 -19.72
N MET A 421 -20.83 -6.17 -18.52
CA MET A 421 -19.56 -5.45 -18.31
C MET A 421 -18.37 -6.24 -18.89
N ILE A 422 -18.31 -7.55 -18.66
CA ILE A 422 -17.24 -8.42 -19.19
C ILE A 422 -17.32 -8.48 -20.71
N GLU A 423 -18.52 -8.60 -21.28
CA GLU A 423 -18.69 -8.62 -22.74
C GLU A 423 -18.14 -7.36 -23.39
N VAL A 424 -18.52 -6.18 -22.91
CA VAL A 424 -18.01 -4.89 -23.44
C VAL A 424 -16.50 -4.86 -23.36
N TRP A 425 -15.91 -5.27 -22.25
CA TRP A 425 -14.47 -5.30 -22.09
C TRP A 425 -13.79 -6.28 -23.06
N VAL A 426 -14.36 -7.49 -23.19
CA VAL A 426 -13.85 -8.53 -24.10
C VAL A 426 -13.95 -8.08 -25.56
N LEU A 427 -15.04 -7.41 -25.96
CA LEU A 427 -15.19 -6.82 -27.31
C LEU A 427 -14.09 -5.77 -27.59
N ILE A 428 -13.82 -4.88 -26.65
CA ILE A 428 -12.75 -3.88 -26.79
C ILE A 428 -11.38 -4.56 -26.93
N VAL A 429 -11.10 -5.56 -26.10
CA VAL A 429 -9.83 -6.30 -26.15
C VAL A 429 -9.71 -7.11 -27.45
N TRP A 430 -10.81 -7.73 -27.91
CA TRP A 430 -10.83 -8.45 -29.18
C TRP A 430 -10.59 -7.53 -30.38
N ALA A 431 -11.23 -6.35 -30.41
CA ALA A 431 -11.01 -5.36 -31.46
C ALA A 431 -9.51 -4.95 -31.53
N GLY A 432 -8.91 -4.62 -30.39
CA GLY A 432 -7.46 -4.30 -30.32
C GLY A 432 -6.58 -5.49 -30.75
N THR A 433 -6.91 -6.70 -30.29
CA THR A 433 -6.19 -7.92 -30.66
C THR A 433 -6.32 -8.23 -32.15
N SER A 434 -7.48 -7.94 -32.75
CA SER A 434 -7.71 -8.14 -34.19
C SER A 434 -6.87 -7.16 -35.03
N ILE A 435 -6.86 -5.89 -34.68
CA ILE A 435 -6.00 -4.89 -35.35
C ILE A 435 -4.52 -5.31 -35.26
N TRP A 436 -4.12 -5.76 -34.08
CA TRP A 436 -2.77 -6.27 -33.86
C TRP A 436 -2.44 -7.51 -34.71
N TYR A 437 -3.37 -8.49 -34.79
CA TYR A 437 -3.20 -9.73 -35.55
C TYR A 437 -3.10 -9.47 -37.05
N ILE A 438 -3.96 -8.58 -37.59
CA ILE A 438 -3.90 -8.14 -38.99
C ILE A 438 -2.55 -7.48 -39.28
N GLY A 439 -2.09 -6.58 -38.43
CA GLY A 439 -0.77 -5.94 -38.58
C GLY A 439 0.40 -6.94 -38.54
N TRP A 440 0.26 -8.02 -37.74
CA TRP A 440 1.24 -9.11 -37.70
C TRP A 440 1.25 -9.92 -39.00
N LEU A 441 0.08 -10.27 -39.56
CA LEU A 441 -0.04 -10.99 -40.84
C LEU A 441 0.59 -10.21 -41.99
N TRP A 442 0.50 -8.89 -41.98
CA TRP A 442 1.09 -8.04 -43.03
C TRP A 442 2.56 -7.71 -42.79
N GLY A 443 3.21 -8.30 -41.82
CA GLY A 443 4.63 -8.08 -41.53
C GLY A 443 4.97 -6.65 -41.07
N ALA A 444 3.97 -5.81 -40.85
CA ALA A 444 4.17 -4.38 -40.53
C ALA A 444 4.82 -4.15 -39.16
N ARG A 445 4.86 -5.16 -38.32
CA ARG A 445 5.21 -5.04 -36.89
C ARG A 445 6.72 -4.96 -36.61
N THR A 446 7.53 -5.51 -37.45
CA THR A 446 8.96 -5.70 -37.14
C THR A 446 9.81 -4.45 -37.37
N THR A 447 9.32 -3.43 -38.08
CA THR A 447 10.11 -2.28 -38.52
C THR A 447 9.56 -0.92 -38.11
N ASN A 448 8.27 -0.79 -37.71
CA ASN A 448 7.66 0.51 -37.49
C ASN A 448 7.60 0.88 -35.98
N ARG A 449 8.36 1.90 -35.57
CA ARG A 449 8.40 2.43 -34.21
C ARG A 449 7.05 2.95 -33.69
N PHE A 450 6.20 3.46 -34.60
CA PHE A 450 4.87 3.95 -34.24
C PHE A 450 3.94 2.79 -33.80
N ILE A 451 3.95 1.68 -34.55
CA ILE A 451 3.16 0.48 -34.21
C ILE A 451 3.61 -0.07 -32.84
N ALA A 452 4.92 -0.18 -32.61
CA ALA A 452 5.44 -0.61 -31.31
C ALA A 452 5.03 0.33 -30.15
N TRP A 453 4.90 1.62 -30.42
CA TRP A 453 4.40 2.57 -29.44
C TRP A 453 2.89 2.37 -29.14
N VAL A 454 2.08 2.17 -30.19
CA VAL A 454 0.63 1.88 -30.05
C VAL A 454 0.41 0.58 -29.27
N ASP A 455 1.16 -0.48 -29.57
CA ASP A 455 1.09 -1.75 -28.82
C ASP A 455 1.41 -1.55 -27.34
N ASN A 456 2.47 -0.81 -27.04
CA ASN A 456 2.83 -0.52 -25.65
C ASN A 456 1.75 0.31 -24.94
N ALA A 457 1.17 1.29 -25.62
CA ALA A 457 0.10 2.12 -25.06
C ALA A 457 -1.16 1.27 -24.78
N TRP A 458 -1.49 0.35 -25.69
CA TRP A 458 -2.58 -0.59 -25.54
C TRP A 458 -2.39 -1.54 -24.33
N ASP A 459 -1.21 -2.14 -24.20
CA ASP A 459 -0.86 -2.98 -23.05
C ASP A 459 -0.97 -2.21 -21.73
N VAL A 460 -0.52 -0.95 -21.71
CA VAL A 460 -0.61 -0.08 -20.54
C VAL A 460 -2.07 0.23 -20.20
N LEU A 461 -2.90 0.55 -21.20
CA LEU A 461 -4.33 0.83 -21.00
C LEU A 461 -5.06 -0.39 -20.43
N GLN A 462 -4.89 -1.57 -21.03
CA GLN A 462 -5.51 -2.81 -20.54
C GLN A 462 -5.09 -3.11 -19.09
N THR A 463 -3.81 -2.98 -18.80
CA THR A 463 -3.28 -3.21 -17.44
C THR A 463 -3.86 -2.20 -16.46
N PHE A 464 -3.95 -0.92 -16.82
CA PHE A 464 -4.51 0.12 -15.96
C PHE A 464 -5.99 -0.14 -15.66
N VAL A 465 -6.80 -0.46 -16.67
CA VAL A 465 -8.23 -0.76 -16.48
C VAL A 465 -8.42 -2.02 -15.64
N PHE A 466 -7.66 -3.09 -15.90
CA PHE A 466 -7.71 -4.31 -15.08
C PHE A 466 -7.38 -4.00 -13.60
N ILE A 467 -6.30 -3.29 -13.34
CA ILE A 467 -5.90 -2.93 -11.97
C ILE A 467 -6.97 -2.03 -11.33
N SER A 468 -7.51 -1.06 -12.07
CA SER A 468 -8.57 -0.17 -11.58
C SER A 468 -9.85 -0.95 -11.24
N PHE A 469 -10.23 -1.94 -12.05
CA PHE A 469 -11.36 -2.81 -11.74
C PHE A 469 -11.10 -3.65 -10.47
N THR A 470 -9.93 -4.24 -10.30
CA THR A 470 -9.64 -5.00 -9.08
C THR A 470 -9.75 -4.13 -7.82
N ARG A 471 -9.47 -2.82 -7.93
CA ARG A 471 -9.57 -1.87 -6.82
C ARG A 471 -11.01 -1.57 -6.38
N LEU A 472 -12.00 -1.95 -7.14
CA LEU A 472 -13.40 -2.00 -6.68
C LEU A 472 -13.50 -2.73 -5.34
N PHE A 473 -12.95 -3.95 -5.30
CA PHE A 473 -12.99 -4.78 -4.08
C PHE A 473 -12.10 -4.20 -2.97
N PHE A 474 -11.02 -3.56 -3.32
CA PHE A 474 -10.13 -2.93 -2.35
C PHE A 474 -10.80 -1.71 -1.68
N ARG A 475 -11.39 -0.79 -2.46
CA ARG A 475 -12.02 0.43 -1.92
C ARG A 475 -13.31 0.16 -1.18
N SER A 476 -14.15 -0.73 -1.72
CA SER A 476 -15.42 -1.07 -1.06
C SER A 476 -15.23 -1.72 0.32
N ALA A 477 -14.06 -2.30 0.61
CA ALA A 477 -13.72 -2.89 1.90
C ALA A 477 -13.00 -1.93 2.87
N SER A 478 -12.73 -0.71 2.42
CA SER A 478 -12.00 0.29 3.21
C SER A 478 -12.96 1.12 4.07
N ASN A 479 -12.51 1.56 5.25
CA ASN A 479 -13.27 2.44 6.15
C ASN A 479 -14.59 1.86 6.67
N LEU A 480 -14.69 0.57 6.85
CA LEU A 480 -15.89 -0.07 7.37
C LEU A 480 -15.68 -0.53 8.82
N ASP A 481 -16.77 -0.58 9.58
CA ASP A 481 -16.76 -1.23 10.88
C ASP A 481 -16.40 -2.72 10.71
N PRO A 482 -15.38 -3.25 11.39
CA PRO A 482 -14.96 -4.63 11.25
C PRO A 482 -16.09 -5.66 11.46
N ALA A 483 -17.09 -5.34 12.26
CA ALA A 483 -18.23 -6.22 12.52
C ALA A 483 -19.15 -6.37 11.31
N THR A 484 -19.32 -5.34 10.49
CA THR A 484 -20.23 -5.30 9.33
C THR A 484 -19.50 -5.32 7.98
N ALA A 485 -18.17 -5.19 8.00
CA ALA A 485 -17.33 -4.97 6.82
C ALA A 485 -17.59 -5.93 5.67
N ASN A 486 -17.77 -7.23 5.93
CA ASN A 486 -18.01 -8.21 4.86
C ASN A 486 -19.30 -7.93 4.08
N ARG A 487 -20.39 -7.65 4.80
CA ARG A 487 -21.71 -7.41 4.19
C ARG A 487 -21.74 -6.10 3.42
N GLU A 488 -21.25 -5.02 4.02
CA GLU A 488 -21.26 -3.69 3.43
C GLU A 488 -20.34 -3.60 2.22
N ALA A 489 -19.11 -4.13 2.33
CA ALA A 489 -18.16 -4.19 1.22
C ALA A 489 -18.72 -4.93 -0.01
N TRP A 490 -19.38 -6.06 0.24
CA TRP A 490 -19.98 -6.85 -0.83
C TRP A 490 -21.19 -6.16 -1.46
N ALA A 491 -22.03 -5.50 -0.65
CA ALA A 491 -23.16 -4.72 -1.13
C ALA A 491 -22.71 -3.59 -2.05
N THR A 492 -21.75 -2.78 -1.63
CA THR A 492 -21.18 -1.68 -2.44
C THR A 492 -20.60 -2.21 -3.75
N ALA A 493 -19.81 -3.29 -3.71
CA ALA A 493 -19.22 -3.86 -4.92
C ALA A 493 -20.30 -4.32 -5.92
N LYS A 494 -21.36 -4.99 -5.45
CA LYS A 494 -22.49 -5.42 -6.29
C LYS A 494 -23.23 -4.24 -6.89
N GLN A 495 -23.51 -3.20 -6.12
CA GLN A 495 -24.20 -2.01 -6.60
C GLN A 495 -23.40 -1.30 -7.70
N MET A 496 -22.08 -1.12 -7.54
CA MET A 496 -21.23 -0.52 -8.57
C MET A 496 -21.20 -1.36 -9.85
N VAL A 497 -21.08 -2.69 -9.74
CA VAL A 497 -21.13 -3.59 -10.91
C VAL A 497 -22.49 -3.50 -11.60
N ASN A 498 -23.59 -3.40 -10.84
CA ASN A 498 -24.91 -3.23 -11.39
C ASN A 498 -25.04 -1.93 -12.20
N GLN A 499 -24.57 -0.81 -11.65
CA GLN A 499 -24.59 0.48 -12.35
C GLN A 499 -23.76 0.45 -13.63
N ILE A 500 -22.53 -0.04 -13.56
CA ILE A 500 -21.62 -0.11 -14.73
C ILE A 500 -22.23 -1.03 -15.82
N GLY A 501 -22.83 -2.15 -15.45
CA GLY A 501 -23.32 -3.15 -16.39
C GLY A 501 -24.73 -2.90 -16.95
N CYS A 502 -25.60 -2.19 -16.23
CA CYS A 502 -27.01 -2.01 -16.60
C CYS A 502 -27.50 -0.56 -16.65
N ALA A 503 -26.83 0.37 -16.00
CA ALA A 503 -27.25 1.77 -15.91
C ALA A 503 -26.22 2.74 -16.55
N TRP A 504 -25.57 2.30 -17.61
CA TRP A 504 -24.64 3.13 -18.37
C TRP A 504 -25.40 4.21 -19.16
N ASP A 505 -25.03 5.48 -18.96
CA ASP A 505 -25.62 6.62 -19.64
C ASP A 505 -24.52 7.51 -20.26
N ASN A 506 -24.53 7.62 -21.58
CA ASN A 506 -23.60 8.48 -22.32
C ASN A 506 -24.02 9.97 -22.28
N SER A 507 -25.28 10.28 -22.04
CA SER A 507 -25.77 11.66 -22.03
C SER A 507 -25.21 12.48 -20.88
N ILE A 508 -24.85 11.79 -19.78
CA ILE A 508 -24.29 12.42 -18.58
C ILE A 508 -22.82 12.84 -18.76
N ILE A 509 -22.10 12.34 -19.79
CA ILE A 509 -20.65 12.55 -19.93
C ILE A 509 -20.30 14.04 -20.00
N TRP A 510 -21.02 14.80 -20.83
CA TRP A 510 -20.73 16.23 -20.99
C TRP A 510 -21.15 17.06 -19.75
N PRO A 511 -22.34 16.93 -19.18
CA PRO A 511 -22.67 17.53 -17.89
C PRO A 511 -21.66 17.20 -16.78
N PHE A 512 -21.28 15.94 -16.67
CA PHE A 512 -20.27 15.48 -15.72
C PHE A 512 -18.92 16.21 -15.90
N MET A 513 -18.44 16.35 -17.13
CA MET A 513 -17.18 17.05 -17.41
C MET A 513 -17.22 18.53 -17.01
N GLN A 514 -18.40 19.15 -17.03
CA GLN A 514 -18.60 20.53 -16.59
C GLN A 514 -18.70 20.65 -15.07
N GLU A 515 -19.47 19.79 -14.43
CA GLU A 515 -19.70 19.82 -12.98
C GLU A 515 -18.44 19.40 -12.21
N TYR A 516 -17.81 18.29 -12.60
CA TYR A 516 -16.61 17.75 -11.98
C TYR A 516 -15.31 18.18 -12.68
N LYS A 517 -15.29 19.35 -13.35
CA LYS A 517 -14.15 19.82 -14.16
C LYS A 517 -12.81 19.79 -13.42
N TYR A 518 -12.78 20.12 -12.13
CA TYR A 518 -11.54 20.12 -11.35
C TYR A 518 -11.09 18.70 -10.99
N VAL A 519 -12.02 17.78 -10.76
CA VAL A 519 -11.73 16.35 -10.57
C VAL A 519 -11.10 15.78 -11.85
N VAL A 520 -11.73 16.04 -12.99
CA VAL A 520 -11.22 15.60 -14.30
C VAL A 520 -9.86 16.21 -14.60
N LEU A 521 -9.70 17.52 -14.39
CA LEU A 521 -8.43 18.23 -14.60
C LEU A 521 -7.30 17.64 -13.74
N LEU A 522 -7.55 17.42 -12.45
CA LEU A 522 -6.55 16.86 -11.54
C LEU A 522 -6.24 15.41 -11.87
N PHE A 523 -7.23 14.59 -12.24
CA PHE A 523 -7.00 13.23 -12.71
C PHE A 523 -6.11 13.21 -13.96
N VAL A 524 -6.44 14.00 -14.97
CA VAL A 524 -5.67 14.07 -16.23
C VAL A 524 -4.26 14.61 -15.97
N ALA A 525 -4.13 15.69 -15.22
CA ALA A 525 -2.83 16.26 -14.85
C ALA A 525 -1.97 15.25 -14.06
N GLY A 526 -2.59 14.55 -13.10
CA GLY A 526 -1.94 13.48 -12.34
C GLY A 526 -1.43 12.36 -13.24
N MET A 527 -2.24 11.91 -14.21
CA MET A 527 -1.84 10.89 -15.19
C MET A 527 -0.71 11.38 -16.10
N ILE A 528 -0.76 12.61 -16.60
CA ILE A 528 0.32 13.19 -17.42
C ILE A 528 1.63 13.22 -16.64
N ILE A 529 1.62 13.76 -15.40
CA ILE A 529 2.79 13.80 -14.54
C ILE A 529 3.30 12.38 -14.24
N HIS A 530 2.38 11.45 -13.98
CA HIS A 530 2.72 10.05 -13.73
C HIS A 530 3.43 9.42 -14.93
N TRP A 531 3.03 9.73 -16.15
CA TRP A 531 3.59 9.17 -17.38
C TRP A 531 4.83 9.88 -17.91
N LEU A 532 5.24 11.02 -17.33
CA LEU A 532 6.49 11.67 -17.71
C LEU A 532 7.67 10.70 -17.64
N PRO A 533 8.64 10.77 -18.58
CA PRO A 533 9.85 9.95 -18.57
C PRO A 533 10.64 10.09 -17.26
N ASP A 534 11.19 9.00 -16.75
CA ASP A 534 11.90 8.99 -15.47
C ASP A 534 13.15 9.87 -15.46
N ARG A 535 13.81 10.01 -16.64
CA ARG A 535 14.91 10.97 -16.84
C ARG A 535 14.45 12.41 -16.58
N PHE A 536 13.22 12.76 -16.97
CA PHE A 536 12.66 14.08 -16.77
C PHE A 536 12.34 14.29 -15.27
N LYS A 537 11.68 13.33 -14.63
CA LYS A 537 11.40 13.35 -13.18
C LYS A 537 12.66 13.47 -12.35
N ARG A 538 13.73 12.76 -12.73
CA ARG A 538 15.03 12.88 -12.07
C ARG A 538 15.65 14.26 -12.29
N ARG A 539 15.54 14.83 -13.48
CA ARG A 539 16.15 16.13 -13.83
C ARG A 539 15.53 17.26 -13.03
N TYR A 540 14.21 17.41 -12.97
CA TYR A 540 13.57 18.50 -12.23
C TYR A 540 13.79 18.36 -10.72
N ARG A 541 13.81 17.14 -10.17
CA ARG A 541 14.17 16.91 -8.75
C ARG A 541 15.59 17.38 -8.44
N LEU A 542 16.56 17.06 -9.29
CA LEU A 542 17.95 17.47 -9.10
C LEU A 542 18.12 18.97 -9.30
N TRP A 543 17.37 19.55 -10.23
CA TRP A 543 17.34 21.00 -10.44
C TRP A 543 16.79 21.72 -9.21
N PHE A 544 15.67 21.28 -8.65
CA PHE A 544 15.15 21.80 -7.38
C PHE A 544 16.19 21.69 -6.25
N ALA A 545 16.83 20.54 -6.11
CA ALA A 545 17.85 20.32 -5.07
C ALA A 545 19.10 21.22 -5.21
N ALA A 546 19.35 21.73 -6.40
CA ALA A 546 20.46 22.65 -6.69
C ALA A 546 20.09 24.14 -6.48
N MET A 547 18.82 24.47 -6.27
CA MET A 547 18.37 25.85 -6.05
C MET A 547 19.03 26.49 -4.83
N PRO A 548 19.28 27.81 -4.83
CA PRO A 548 19.66 28.57 -3.64
C PRO A 548 18.65 28.38 -2.49
N LEU A 549 19.14 28.42 -1.25
CA LEU A 549 18.28 28.20 -0.07
C LEU A 549 17.05 29.13 -0.01
N PRO A 550 17.15 30.45 -0.29
CA PRO A 550 15.98 31.31 -0.30
C PRO A 550 14.89 30.87 -1.28
N LEU A 551 15.27 30.37 -2.47
CA LEU A 551 14.31 29.86 -3.45
C LEU A 551 13.64 28.56 -3.02
N ILE A 552 14.36 27.68 -2.29
CA ILE A 552 13.76 26.48 -1.69
C ILE A 552 12.75 26.87 -0.61
N VAL A 553 13.07 27.87 0.22
CA VAL A 553 12.15 28.39 1.26
C VAL A 553 10.91 28.99 0.62
N LEU A 554 11.06 29.82 -0.41
CA LEU A 554 9.94 30.40 -1.16
C LEU A 554 9.07 29.31 -1.80
N ALA A 555 9.69 28.30 -2.42
CA ALA A 555 8.97 27.17 -3.01
C ALA A 555 8.22 26.38 -1.93
N ALA A 556 8.84 26.15 -0.76
CA ALA A 556 8.19 25.50 0.36
C ALA A 556 6.98 26.31 0.88
N ALA A 557 7.15 27.62 1.07
CA ALA A 557 6.05 28.50 1.46
C ALA A 557 4.90 28.49 0.43
N ALA A 558 5.22 28.55 -0.87
CA ALA A 558 4.22 28.50 -1.93
C ALA A 558 3.45 27.15 -1.92
N VAL A 559 4.14 26.03 -1.74
CA VAL A 559 3.50 24.71 -1.64
C VAL A 559 2.60 24.62 -0.40
N VAL A 560 3.03 25.13 0.75
CA VAL A 560 2.23 25.13 1.98
C VAL A 560 0.99 26.02 1.82
N LEU A 561 1.13 27.21 1.25
CA LEU A 561 -0.01 28.10 0.97
C LEU A 561 -0.99 27.47 -0.02
N LEU A 562 -0.48 26.84 -1.10
CA LEU A 562 -1.31 26.13 -2.06
C LEU A 562 -2.03 24.97 -1.39
N ALA A 563 -1.32 24.15 -0.62
CA ALA A 563 -1.92 23.03 0.12
C ALA A 563 -3.01 23.52 1.08
N TYR A 564 -2.79 24.64 1.77
CA TYR A 564 -3.78 25.23 2.68
C TYR A 564 -5.10 25.58 1.96
N GLN A 565 -5.05 26.05 0.70
CA GLN A 565 -6.26 26.34 -0.08
C GLN A 565 -7.08 25.09 -0.44
N PHE A 566 -6.44 23.92 -0.47
CA PHE A 566 -7.07 22.65 -0.78
C PHE A 566 -7.46 21.84 0.48
N ILE A 567 -7.06 22.29 1.68
CA ILE A 567 -7.48 21.65 2.92
C ILE A 567 -8.98 21.91 3.09
N THR A 568 -9.78 20.88 2.93
CA THR A 568 -11.18 20.86 3.30
C THR A 568 -11.33 20.60 4.79
N ALA A 569 -12.46 20.97 5.40
CA ALA A 569 -12.71 20.75 6.83
C ALA A 569 -12.50 19.28 7.25
N ASP A 570 -12.69 18.35 6.32
CA ASP A 570 -12.54 16.91 6.52
C ASP A 570 -11.26 16.40 5.84
N MET A 571 -10.10 16.60 6.50
CA MET A 571 -8.85 15.98 6.06
C MET A 571 -8.95 14.46 6.18
N GLN A 572 -8.74 13.76 5.06
CA GLN A 572 -8.75 12.31 5.05
C GLN A 572 -7.48 11.75 5.70
N PRO A 573 -7.56 10.79 6.65
CA PRO A 573 -6.38 10.07 7.11
C PRO A 573 -5.75 9.32 5.94
N PHE A 574 -4.45 9.03 6.03
CA PHE A 574 -3.81 8.17 5.03
C PHE A 574 -4.49 6.80 4.99
N ILE A 575 -4.59 6.22 3.79
CA ILE A 575 -5.37 5.00 3.55
C ILE A 575 -5.01 3.85 4.50
N TYR A 576 -3.75 3.73 4.90
CA TYR A 576 -3.31 2.68 5.84
C TYR A 576 -3.61 2.97 7.32
N PHE A 577 -4.23 4.10 7.65
CA PHE A 577 -4.86 4.30 8.96
C PHE A 577 -6.31 3.80 9.00
N GLN A 578 -6.82 3.37 7.85
CA GLN A 578 -8.22 2.99 7.65
C GLN A 578 -8.44 1.47 7.60
N PHE A 579 -7.36 0.68 7.69
CA PHE A 579 -7.39 -0.79 7.61
C PHE A 579 -6.95 -1.46 8.90
#